data_04322e46633bf515d4cb79ec5edbf858
#
_entry.id   04322e46633bf515d4cb79ec5edbf858
#
_cell.length_a   1.000
_cell.length_b   1.000
_cell.length_c   1.000
_cell.angle_alpha   90.00
_cell.angle_beta   90.00
_cell.angle_gamma   90.00
#
_symmetry.space_group_name_H-M   'P 1'
#
loop_
_entity.id
_entity.type
_entity.pdbx_description
1 polymer ?
#
loop_
_entity_poly.entity_id
_entity_poly.type
_entity_poly.pdbx_seq_one_letter_code
_entity_poly.pdbx_strand_id
1 'polypeptide(L)'
;MRNIGKATIERVEEICGPGFKPARMFPKFNQDAFDAQKGWMVPDHVQEGSDRLIGSVHTWIVKTGRHTILIDTCLGNHKQRHNPGWSNLDTPFLDRLKACGCPAESVDFVMCTHLHVDHVGWNTKLENGSWVPTFPNARYLFAKREYAHWESERKAQGEGKVNDGSFDDSVLPIVEAGKAVMIDSDHQPDPLLTIKDYPGHTPGSIAINLKDGGRTATFSGDIMHHPIQVYHPDWSSQFCSDQELSARSRRRLLEDCVEDNALLCPAHFPGANAGYIKPEGNSFKLEWDKP
;
A
#
# COMPACT_ATOMS: atom_id res chain seq x y z
N MET A 1 6.39 15.98 4.94
CA MET A 1 7.65 15.18 5.00
C MET A 1 7.97 14.84 6.45
N ARG A 2 8.35 13.59 6.73
CA ARG A 2 8.72 13.10 8.08
C ARG A 2 10.16 12.57 8.08
N ASN A 3 10.82 12.64 9.23
CA ASN A 3 12.18 12.14 9.39
C ASN A 3 12.18 10.84 10.21
N ILE A 4 12.87 9.83 9.73
CA ILE A 4 13.21 8.59 10.43
C ILE A 4 14.73 8.56 10.53
N GLY A 5 15.27 9.08 11.64
CA GLY A 5 16.68 9.38 11.73
C GLY A 5 17.12 10.42 10.69
N LYS A 6 18.05 10.07 9.81
CA LYS A 6 18.50 10.88 8.66
C LYS A 6 17.70 10.59 7.40
N ALA A 7 17.01 9.47 7.32
CA ALA A 7 16.12 9.16 6.21
C ALA A 7 14.85 10.00 6.27
N THR A 8 14.24 10.25 5.12
CA THR A 8 12.97 10.99 5.02
C THR A 8 11.91 10.14 4.35
N ILE A 9 10.67 10.32 4.80
CA ILE A 9 9.50 9.73 4.16
C ILE A 9 8.48 10.82 3.81
N GLU A 10 7.84 10.66 2.67
CA GLU A 10 6.80 11.56 2.18
C GLU A 10 5.73 10.77 1.43
N ARG A 11 4.49 11.25 1.44
CA ARG A 11 3.36 10.62 0.75
C ARG A 11 2.99 11.45 -0.48
N VAL A 12 2.79 10.78 -1.61
CA VAL A 12 2.19 11.38 -2.81
C VAL A 12 0.89 10.67 -3.13
N GLU A 13 -0.20 11.40 -3.00
CA GLU A 13 -1.55 10.91 -3.24
C GLU A 13 -1.91 10.99 -4.72
N GLU A 14 -2.45 9.89 -5.26
CA GLU A 14 -3.04 9.88 -6.59
C GLU A 14 -4.51 10.28 -6.54
N ILE A 15 -5.30 9.56 -5.72
CA ILE A 15 -6.72 9.85 -5.50
C ILE A 15 -7.07 9.68 -4.02
N CYS A 16 -8.08 10.42 -3.57
CA CYS A 16 -8.67 10.28 -2.25
C CYS A 16 -10.16 10.57 -2.32
N GLY A 17 -10.97 9.81 -1.60
CA GLY A 17 -12.40 10.08 -1.53
C GLY A 17 -13.21 8.95 -0.92
N PRO A 18 -14.55 9.14 -0.88
CA PRO A 18 -15.46 8.15 -0.32
C PRO A 18 -15.56 6.92 -1.23
N GLY A 19 -15.28 5.77 -0.63
CA GLY A 19 -15.31 4.47 -1.28
C GLY A 19 -16.47 3.59 -0.81
N PHE A 20 -16.15 2.45 -0.22
CA PHE A 20 -17.12 1.45 0.20
C PHE A 20 -17.87 1.83 1.48
N LYS A 21 -19.09 1.32 1.64
CA LYS A 21 -19.73 1.25 2.95
C LYS A 21 -19.01 0.22 3.82
N PRO A 22 -18.92 0.42 5.16
CA PRO A 22 -18.21 -0.48 6.06
C PRO A 22 -18.68 -1.94 5.96
N ALA A 23 -19.99 -2.18 5.94
CA ALA A 23 -20.56 -3.52 5.82
C ALA A 23 -20.23 -4.23 4.49
N ARG A 24 -19.90 -3.47 3.43
CA ARG A 24 -19.41 -4.05 2.18
C ARG A 24 -17.91 -4.33 2.23
N MET A 25 -17.17 -3.47 2.93
CA MET A 25 -15.71 -3.60 3.04
C MET A 25 -15.33 -4.74 3.98
N PHE A 26 -16.01 -4.84 5.12
CA PHE A 26 -15.66 -5.74 6.21
C PHE A 26 -16.77 -6.77 6.46
N PRO A 27 -16.61 -8.04 6.11
CA PRO A 27 -17.60 -9.09 6.36
C PRO A 27 -17.97 -9.27 7.84
N LYS A 28 -17.04 -8.98 8.77
CA LYS A 28 -17.27 -9.00 10.23
C LYS A 28 -17.76 -7.66 10.79
N PHE A 29 -18.21 -6.75 9.94
CA PHE A 29 -18.71 -5.43 10.37
C PHE A 29 -19.78 -5.53 11.44
N ASN A 30 -19.67 -4.67 12.45
CA ASN A 30 -20.66 -4.48 13.51
C ASN A 30 -21.01 -3.00 13.61
N GLN A 31 -22.30 -2.66 13.50
CA GLN A 31 -22.76 -1.26 13.47
C GLN A 31 -22.50 -0.53 14.79
N ASP A 32 -22.77 -1.17 15.94
CA ASP A 32 -22.59 -0.53 17.25
C ASP A 32 -21.10 -0.22 17.51
N ALA A 33 -20.22 -1.17 17.16
CA ALA A 33 -18.78 -0.99 17.27
C ALA A 33 -18.27 0.13 16.34
N PHE A 34 -18.83 0.26 15.15
CA PHE A 34 -18.50 1.33 14.22
C PHE A 34 -18.99 2.69 14.73
N ASP A 35 -20.24 2.76 15.22
CA ASP A 35 -20.82 4.01 15.72
C ASP A 35 -20.08 4.52 16.97
N ALA A 36 -19.57 3.63 17.80
CA ALA A 36 -18.72 4.00 18.94
C ALA A 36 -17.39 4.68 18.52
N GLN A 37 -16.91 4.46 17.29
CA GLN A 37 -15.69 5.06 16.76
C GLN A 37 -15.94 6.29 15.88
N LYS A 38 -17.19 6.59 15.49
CA LYS A 38 -17.55 7.65 14.54
C LYS A 38 -17.03 9.03 14.94
N GLY A 39 -16.98 9.34 16.23
CA GLY A 39 -16.61 10.66 16.72
C GLY A 39 -15.23 11.15 16.30
N TRP A 40 -14.27 10.23 16.11
CA TRP A 40 -12.93 10.58 15.63
C TRP A 40 -12.75 10.34 14.13
N MET A 41 -13.63 9.52 13.51
CA MET A 41 -13.50 9.16 12.09
C MET A 41 -14.08 10.22 11.15
N VAL A 42 -15.14 10.91 11.56
CA VAL A 42 -15.82 11.94 10.73
C VAL A 42 -15.15 13.30 10.96
N PRO A 43 -14.83 14.06 9.91
CA PRO A 43 -15.09 13.79 8.49
C PRO A 43 -13.93 13.11 7.75
N ASP A 44 -12.76 12.91 8.37
CA ASP A 44 -11.50 12.61 7.69
C ASP A 44 -11.42 11.17 7.17
N HIS A 45 -12.08 10.22 7.84
CA HIS A 45 -12.01 8.78 7.53
C HIS A 45 -13.37 8.19 7.16
N VAL A 46 -14.45 8.90 7.45
CA VAL A 46 -15.82 8.54 7.12
C VAL A 46 -16.55 9.77 6.61
N GLN A 47 -17.17 9.64 5.45
CA GLN A 47 -17.93 10.75 4.85
C GLN A 47 -19.17 11.05 5.68
N GLU A 48 -19.31 12.30 6.09
CA GLU A 48 -20.48 12.78 6.81
C GLU A 48 -21.78 12.51 6.03
N GLY A 49 -22.80 12.03 6.72
CA GLY A 49 -24.15 11.80 6.17
C GLY A 49 -24.30 10.56 5.28
N SER A 50 -23.23 9.87 4.90
CA SER A 50 -23.32 8.69 4.04
C SER A 50 -22.71 7.41 4.61
N ASP A 51 -21.95 7.52 5.69
CA ASP A 51 -21.18 6.45 6.33
C ASP A 51 -20.22 5.70 5.37
N ARG A 52 -19.84 6.31 4.24
CA ARG A 52 -18.83 5.74 3.36
C ARG A 52 -17.44 5.94 3.95
N LEU A 53 -16.64 4.88 3.94
CA LEU A 53 -15.23 4.96 4.31
C LEU A 53 -14.51 5.84 3.29
N ILE A 54 -13.69 6.77 3.79
CA ILE A 54 -12.80 7.55 2.95
C ILE A 54 -11.48 6.81 2.87
N GLY A 55 -11.04 6.55 1.65
CA GLY A 55 -9.76 5.92 1.35
C GLY A 55 -8.91 6.81 0.47
N SER A 56 -7.62 6.62 0.56
CA SER A 56 -6.59 7.25 -0.28
C SER A 56 -5.83 6.18 -1.03
N VAL A 57 -5.48 6.42 -2.28
CA VAL A 57 -4.49 5.63 -3.01
C VAL A 57 -3.27 6.51 -3.19
N HIS A 58 -2.14 6.07 -2.65
CA HIS A 58 -0.92 6.88 -2.62
C HIS A 58 0.34 6.03 -2.61
N THR A 59 1.44 6.61 -3.03
CA THR A 59 2.79 6.06 -2.89
C THR A 59 3.50 6.69 -1.70
N TRP A 60 4.40 5.92 -1.06
CA TRP A 60 5.37 6.48 -0.14
C TRP A 60 6.71 6.65 -0.83
N ILE A 61 7.29 7.84 -0.72
CA ILE A 61 8.67 8.14 -1.11
C ILE A 61 9.54 7.94 0.12
N VAL A 62 10.58 7.12 0.01
CA VAL A 62 11.62 6.93 1.03
C VAL A 62 12.94 7.37 0.46
N LYS A 63 13.62 8.33 1.14
CA LYS A 63 14.96 8.76 0.78
C LYS A 63 15.91 8.39 1.92
N THR A 64 16.83 7.47 1.66
CA THR A 64 17.78 6.96 2.66
C THR A 64 19.11 7.73 2.68
N GLY A 65 19.27 8.69 1.78
CA GLY A 65 20.53 9.37 1.51
C GLY A 65 21.45 8.58 0.55
N ARG A 66 21.13 7.29 0.30
CA ARG A 66 21.76 6.44 -0.73
C ARG A 66 20.82 6.23 -1.91
N HIS A 67 19.55 5.95 -1.61
CA HIS A 67 18.55 5.60 -2.61
C HIS A 67 17.27 6.41 -2.42
N THR A 68 16.58 6.63 -3.52
CA THR A 68 15.20 7.09 -3.61
C THR A 68 14.33 5.90 -3.96
N ILE A 69 13.39 5.56 -3.07
CA ILE A 69 12.60 4.34 -3.14
C ILE A 69 11.12 4.72 -3.13
N LEU A 70 10.35 4.15 -4.02
CA LEU A 70 8.89 4.21 -3.97
C LEU A 70 8.35 2.92 -3.37
N ILE A 71 7.41 3.05 -2.44
CA ILE A 71 6.65 1.91 -1.91
C ILE A 71 5.24 2.03 -2.44
N ASP A 72 4.84 1.04 -3.22
CA ASP A 72 3.64 0.97 -4.05
C ASP A 72 3.54 2.12 -5.07
N THR A 73 2.79 1.91 -6.13
CA THR A 73 2.72 2.85 -7.26
C THR A 73 1.30 3.08 -7.77
N CYS A 74 0.32 3.10 -6.87
CA CYS A 74 -1.05 3.52 -7.14
C CYS A 74 -1.74 2.80 -8.34
N LEU A 75 -2.75 3.46 -8.96
CA LEU A 75 -3.58 2.91 -10.04
C LEU A 75 -3.00 3.12 -11.44
N GLY A 76 -2.34 4.26 -11.68
CA GLY A 76 -1.81 4.64 -12.98
C GLY A 76 -2.85 5.19 -13.95
N ASN A 77 -2.38 5.95 -14.95
CA ASN A 77 -3.22 6.56 -15.96
C ASN A 77 -3.49 5.65 -17.17
N HIS A 78 -4.60 5.90 -17.87
CA HIS A 78 -4.99 5.28 -19.14
C HIS A 78 -5.25 3.76 -19.09
N LYS A 79 -5.39 3.21 -17.88
CA LYS A 79 -5.62 1.78 -17.68
C LYS A 79 -7.13 1.49 -17.59
N GLN A 80 -7.57 0.43 -18.24
CA GLN A 80 -8.96 0.00 -18.15
C GLN A 80 -9.15 -0.87 -16.92
N ARG A 81 -10.15 -0.52 -16.10
CA ARG A 81 -10.49 -1.21 -14.86
C ARG A 81 -12.01 -1.43 -14.79
N HIS A 82 -12.44 -2.47 -14.07
CA HIS A 82 -13.87 -2.74 -13.87
C HIS A 82 -14.56 -1.66 -13.04
N ASN A 83 -13.84 -1.11 -12.04
CA ASN A 83 -14.35 0.02 -11.28
C ASN A 83 -14.28 1.29 -12.14
N PRO A 84 -15.43 1.91 -12.51
CA PRO A 84 -15.42 3.13 -13.32
C PRO A 84 -14.64 4.28 -12.71
N GLY A 85 -14.58 4.36 -11.36
CA GLY A 85 -13.80 5.38 -10.65
C GLY A 85 -12.28 5.17 -10.68
N TRP A 86 -11.84 4.03 -11.20
CA TRP A 86 -10.42 3.66 -11.34
C TRP A 86 -9.99 3.47 -12.80
N SER A 87 -10.97 3.47 -13.72
CA SER A 87 -10.75 3.21 -15.13
C SER A 87 -10.38 4.48 -15.89
N ASN A 88 -9.38 4.39 -16.75
CA ASN A 88 -8.92 5.46 -17.64
C ASN A 88 -8.63 6.77 -16.89
N LEU A 89 -7.99 6.67 -15.74
CA LEU A 89 -7.57 7.85 -14.99
C LEU A 89 -6.63 8.72 -15.83
N ASP A 90 -6.66 10.02 -15.54
CA ASP A 90 -5.72 11.02 -16.05
C ASP A 90 -5.36 11.98 -14.92
N THR A 91 -4.63 11.44 -13.94
CA THR A 91 -4.22 12.18 -12.74
C THR A 91 -2.86 12.85 -12.95
N PRO A 92 -2.59 13.99 -12.31
CA PRO A 92 -1.27 14.64 -12.36
C PRO A 92 -0.27 14.00 -11.37
N PHE A 93 -0.32 12.67 -11.20
CA PHE A 93 0.50 11.97 -10.19
C PHE A 93 1.99 12.18 -10.39
N LEU A 94 2.50 12.06 -11.63
CA LEU A 94 3.93 12.24 -11.92
C LEU A 94 4.39 13.68 -11.66
N ASP A 95 3.54 14.68 -11.90
CA ASP A 95 3.85 16.07 -11.57
C ASP A 95 3.88 16.29 -10.05
N ARG A 96 2.96 15.68 -9.30
CA ARG A 96 2.98 15.69 -7.83
C ARG A 96 4.24 15.02 -7.29
N LEU A 97 4.63 13.88 -7.85
CA LEU A 97 5.85 13.16 -7.48
C LEU A 97 7.09 14.04 -7.72
N LYS A 98 7.16 14.67 -8.89
CA LYS A 98 8.24 15.62 -9.23
C LYS A 98 8.26 16.83 -8.30
N ALA A 99 7.10 17.39 -7.93
CA ALA A 99 7.00 18.52 -7.00
C ALA A 99 7.51 18.17 -5.59
N CYS A 100 7.43 16.90 -5.17
CA CYS A 100 8.05 16.37 -3.95
C CYS A 100 9.56 16.08 -4.11
N GLY A 101 10.19 16.59 -5.18
CA GLY A 101 11.61 16.37 -5.45
C GLY A 101 11.97 14.91 -5.77
N CYS A 102 11.04 14.18 -6.40
CA CYS A 102 11.23 12.80 -6.82
C CYS A 102 10.79 12.63 -8.30
N PRO A 103 11.52 13.21 -9.26
CA PRO A 103 11.25 12.95 -10.66
C PRO A 103 11.48 11.48 -11.01
N ALA A 104 10.79 10.96 -12.02
CA ALA A 104 10.78 9.54 -12.35
C ALA A 104 12.19 8.94 -12.55
N GLU A 105 13.11 9.73 -13.11
CA GLU A 105 14.49 9.33 -13.38
C GLU A 105 15.35 9.20 -12.11
N SER A 106 14.90 9.79 -11.00
CA SER A 106 15.61 9.76 -9.70
C SER A 106 15.28 8.54 -8.83
N VAL A 107 14.33 7.71 -9.26
CA VAL A 107 13.91 6.52 -8.50
C VAL A 107 14.87 5.37 -8.74
N ASP A 108 15.46 4.85 -7.67
CA ASP A 108 16.39 3.71 -7.71
C ASP A 108 15.64 2.39 -7.55
N PHE A 109 14.64 2.35 -6.68
CA PHE A 109 13.82 1.16 -6.42
C PHE A 109 12.34 1.48 -6.36
N VAL A 110 11.54 0.57 -6.92
CA VAL A 110 10.10 0.46 -6.65
C VAL A 110 9.90 -0.83 -5.87
N MET A 111 9.30 -0.76 -4.69
CA MET A 111 9.00 -1.92 -3.85
C MET A 111 7.48 -2.06 -3.72
N CYS A 112 6.92 -3.15 -4.25
CA CYS A 112 5.50 -3.41 -4.11
C CYS A 112 5.24 -4.27 -2.87
N THR A 113 4.36 -3.79 -1.97
CA THR A 113 3.94 -4.55 -0.78
C THR A 113 3.18 -5.81 -1.16
N HIS A 114 2.44 -5.74 -2.26
CA HIS A 114 1.76 -6.82 -2.97
C HIS A 114 1.42 -6.33 -4.39
N LEU A 115 0.77 -7.16 -5.21
CA LEU A 115 0.58 -6.84 -6.63
C LEU A 115 -0.88 -6.56 -7.02
N HIS A 116 -1.74 -6.07 -6.10
CA HIS A 116 -3.07 -5.60 -6.47
C HIS A 116 -3.02 -4.35 -7.34
N VAL A 117 -4.11 -4.13 -8.05
CA VAL A 117 -4.30 -3.12 -9.11
C VAL A 117 -3.93 -1.70 -8.70
N ASP A 118 -4.17 -1.33 -7.44
CA ASP A 118 -3.93 0.00 -6.89
C ASP A 118 -2.58 0.17 -6.17
N HIS A 119 -1.69 -0.84 -6.32
CA HIS A 119 -0.32 -0.82 -5.80
C HIS A 119 0.75 -0.88 -6.90
N VAL A 120 0.37 -1.21 -8.14
CA VAL A 120 1.32 -1.45 -9.24
C VAL A 120 1.11 -0.56 -10.46
N GLY A 121 0.05 0.25 -10.48
CA GLY A 121 -0.39 0.92 -11.70
C GLY A 121 0.66 1.80 -12.37
N TRP A 122 1.34 2.66 -11.61
CA TRP A 122 2.44 3.48 -12.13
C TRP A 122 3.78 2.74 -12.25
N ASN A 123 3.84 1.42 -12.05
CA ASN A 123 5.00 0.66 -12.51
C ASN A 123 5.24 0.92 -14.01
N THR A 124 4.16 1.09 -14.76
CA THR A 124 4.19 1.35 -16.19
C THR A 124 3.39 2.59 -16.58
N LYS A 125 3.79 3.23 -17.65
CA LYS A 125 3.05 4.28 -18.37
C LYS A 125 2.80 3.85 -19.81
N LEU A 126 1.75 4.40 -20.42
CA LEU A 126 1.47 4.19 -21.84
C LEU A 126 2.35 5.12 -22.69
N GLU A 127 3.14 4.55 -23.59
CA GLU A 127 3.99 5.29 -24.52
C GLU A 127 3.94 4.64 -25.90
N ASN A 128 3.48 5.38 -26.90
CA ASN A 128 3.31 4.89 -28.29
C ASN A 128 2.48 3.60 -28.39
N GLY A 129 1.45 3.45 -27.55
CA GLY A 129 0.56 2.29 -27.51
C GLY A 129 1.10 1.07 -26.76
N SER A 130 2.25 1.19 -26.11
CA SER A 130 2.86 0.11 -25.32
C SER A 130 3.04 0.52 -23.85
N TRP A 131 2.92 -0.44 -22.94
CA TRP A 131 3.23 -0.25 -21.52
C TRP A 131 4.73 -0.35 -21.31
N VAL A 132 5.34 0.75 -20.88
CA VAL A 132 6.79 0.84 -20.62
C VAL A 132 7.04 1.19 -19.15
N PRO A 133 8.20 0.81 -18.57
CA PRO A 133 8.55 1.20 -17.19
C PRO A 133 8.48 2.71 -16.99
N THR A 134 7.73 3.16 -15.99
CA THR A 134 7.58 4.59 -15.65
C THR A 134 8.86 5.16 -15.07
N PHE A 135 9.57 4.36 -14.27
CA PHE A 135 10.81 4.75 -13.58
C PHE A 135 11.99 4.10 -14.28
N PRO A 136 12.62 4.80 -15.26
CA PRO A 136 13.54 4.17 -16.20
C PRO A 136 14.85 3.67 -15.57
N ASN A 137 15.25 4.23 -14.44
CA ASN A 137 16.46 3.83 -13.72
C ASN A 137 16.18 2.82 -12.59
N ALA A 138 14.93 2.62 -12.22
CA ALA A 138 14.55 1.79 -11.09
C ALA A 138 14.68 0.29 -11.37
N ARG A 139 14.97 -0.46 -10.29
CA ARG A 139 14.69 -1.90 -10.18
C ARG A 139 13.36 -2.04 -9.42
N TYR A 140 12.51 -2.98 -9.87
CA TYR A 140 11.19 -3.23 -9.30
C TYR A 140 11.24 -4.52 -8.50
N LEU A 141 10.99 -4.42 -7.20
CA LEU A 141 11.12 -5.53 -6.26
C LEU A 141 9.73 -6.11 -5.98
N PHE A 142 9.54 -7.37 -6.38
CA PHE A 142 8.31 -8.14 -6.16
C PHE A 142 8.61 -9.34 -5.27
N ALA A 143 7.82 -9.56 -4.21
CA ALA A 143 7.95 -10.78 -3.43
C ALA A 143 7.73 -12.01 -4.32
N LYS A 144 8.65 -12.98 -4.29
CA LYS A 144 8.60 -14.19 -5.14
C LYS A 144 7.27 -14.92 -5.02
N ARG A 145 6.77 -15.07 -3.79
CA ARG A 145 5.51 -15.76 -3.51
C ARG A 145 4.32 -15.02 -4.11
N GLU A 146 4.34 -13.69 -4.08
CA GLU A 146 3.32 -12.82 -4.65
C GLU A 146 3.29 -12.93 -6.17
N TYR A 147 4.45 -12.77 -6.80
CA TYR A 147 4.56 -12.91 -8.26
C TYR A 147 4.13 -14.30 -8.73
N ALA A 148 4.60 -15.37 -8.07
CA ALA A 148 4.27 -16.74 -8.43
C ALA A 148 2.76 -17.04 -8.32
N HIS A 149 2.07 -16.46 -7.31
CA HIS A 149 0.63 -16.56 -7.17
C HIS A 149 -0.08 -15.94 -8.38
N TRP A 150 0.20 -14.68 -8.70
CA TRP A 150 -0.49 -13.97 -9.78
C TRP A 150 -0.13 -14.51 -11.17
N GLU A 151 1.10 -14.97 -11.36
CA GLU A 151 1.50 -15.67 -12.58
C GLU A 151 0.72 -16.98 -12.77
N SER A 152 0.51 -17.74 -11.71
CA SER A 152 -0.31 -18.96 -11.72
C SER A 152 -1.77 -18.67 -12.05
N GLU A 153 -2.35 -17.63 -11.40
CA GLU A 153 -3.72 -17.19 -11.67
C GLU A 153 -3.89 -16.75 -13.14
N ARG A 154 -2.93 -15.98 -13.67
CA ARG A 154 -2.94 -15.57 -15.08
C ARG A 154 -2.89 -16.76 -16.03
N LYS A 155 -2.07 -17.76 -15.75
CA LYS A 155 -2.01 -19.01 -16.55
C LYS A 155 -3.35 -19.77 -16.52
N ALA A 156 -4.04 -19.73 -15.38
CA ALA A 156 -5.32 -20.43 -15.20
C ALA A 156 -6.51 -19.68 -15.82
N GLN A 157 -6.57 -18.36 -15.69
CA GLN A 157 -7.73 -17.55 -16.05
C GLN A 157 -7.59 -16.89 -17.44
N GLY A 158 -6.39 -16.67 -17.92
CA GLY A 158 -6.08 -16.02 -19.21
C GLY A 158 -5.67 -14.55 -19.07
N GLU A 159 -5.17 -14.00 -20.16
CA GLU A 159 -4.69 -12.63 -20.29
C GLU A 159 -5.80 -11.60 -20.00
N GLY A 160 -5.45 -10.53 -19.29
CA GLY A 160 -6.34 -9.43 -18.91
C GLY A 160 -7.43 -9.80 -17.90
N LYS A 161 -7.45 -11.03 -17.38
CA LYS A 161 -8.51 -11.51 -16.48
C LYS A 161 -8.15 -11.43 -14.99
N VAL A 162 -6.87 -11.34 -14.69
CA VAL A 162 -6.39 -11.41 -13.32
C VAL A 162 -6.14 -10.03 -12.77
N ASN A 163 -6.55 -9.81 -11.53
CA ASN A 163 -6.26 -8.58 -10.79
C ASN A 163 -6.64 -7.32 -11.59
N ASP A 164 -7.82 -7.36 -12.20
CA ASP A 164 -8.38 -6.29 -13.03
C ASP A 164 -7.47 -5.88 -14.22
N GLY A 165 -6.71 -6.85 -14.78
CA GLY A 165 -5.79 -6.65 -15.88
C GLY A 165 -4.42 -6.08 -15.49
N SER A 166 -4.22 -5.71 -14.21
CA SER A 166 -3.01 -5.02 -13.78
C SER A 166 -1.75 -5.89 -13.86
N PHE A 167 -1.90 -7.21 -13.75
CA PHE A 167 -0.75 -8.09 -13.93
C PHE A 167 -0.15 -7.97 -15.35
N ASP A 168 -1.01 -7.87 -16.37
CA ASP A 168 -0.60 -7.77 -17.77
C ASP A 168 -0.11 -6.38 -18.17
N ASP A 169 -0.70 -5.32 -17.62
CA ASP A 169 -0.33 -3.95 -18.01
C ASP A 169 0.68 -3.27 -17.06
N SER A 170 0.88 -3.78 -15.83
CA SER A 170 1.68 -3.11 -14.81
C SER A 170 2.81 -3.98 -14.22
N VAL A 171 2.76 -5.31 -14.35
CA VAL A 171 3.75 -6.23 -13.78
C VAL A 171 4.56 -6.91 -14.87
N LEU A 172 3.91 -7.58 -15.83
CA LEU A 172 4.60 -8.30 -16.91
C LEU A 172 5.55 -7.40 -17.73
N PRO A 173 5.18 -6.17 -18.13
CA PRO A 173 6.08 -5.32 -18.90
C PRO A 173 7.36 -4.98 -18.16
N ILE A 174 7.31 -4.94 -16.81
CA ILE A 174 8.51 -4.74 -15.97
C ILE A 174 9.41 -5.97 -16.00
N VAL A 175 8.83 -7.17 -15.98
CA VAL A 175 9.56 -8.43 -16.09
C VAL A 175 10.20 -8.57 -17.46
N GLU A 176 9.44 -8.29 -18.51
CA GLU A 176 9.91 -8.34 -19.92
C GLU A 176 11.00 -7.31 -20.20
N ALA A 177 10.94 -6.13 -19.56
CA ALA A 177 12.00 -5.12 -19.62
C ALA A 177 13.27 -5.52 -18.82
N GLY A 178 13.29 -6.68 -18.15
CA GLY A 178 14.41 -7.12 -17.33
C GLY A 178 14.67 -6.26 -16.08
N LYS A 179 13.68 -5.52 -15.61
CA LYS A 179 13.80 -4.60 -14.47
C LYS A 179 13.27 -5.19 -13.16
N ALA A 180 12.53 -6.28 -13.21
CA ALA A 180 12.02 -6.95 -12.01
C ALA A 180 13.13 -7.68 -11.25
N VAL A 181 13.04 -7.64 -9.93
CA VAL A 181 13.83 -8.44 -8.99
C VAL A 181 12.87 -9.20 -8.09
N MET A 182 12.91 -10.53 -8.18
CA MET A 182 12.10 -11.39 -7.30
C MET A 182 12.84 -11.54 -5.96
N ILE A 183 12.18 -11.11 -4.88
CA ILE A 183 12.78 -11.03 -3.54
C ILE A 183 12.11 -11.98 -2.55
N ASP A 184 12.87 -12.40 -1.57
CA ASP A 184 12.40 -13.03 -0.32
C ASP A 184 12.57 -12.05 0.85
N SER A 185 12.08 -12.39 2.03
CA SER A 185 12.12 -11.51 3.21
C SER A 185 13.54 -11.26 3.76
N ASP A 186 14.54 -12.04 3.35
CA ASP A 186 15.95 -11.84 3.67
C ASP A 186 16.66 -10.84 2.71
N HIS A 187 15.98 -10.42 1.65
CA HIS A 187 16.53 -9.44 0.71
C HIS A 187 16.62 -8.05 1.33
N GLN A 188 17.76 -7.40 1.17
CA GLN A 188 18.04 -6.08 1.73
C GLN A 188 18.49 -5.10 0.63
N PRO A 189 17.57 -4.38 -0.04
CA PRO A 189 17.92 -3.46 -1.12
C PRO A 189 18.69 -2.21 -0.64
N ASP A 190 18.48 -1.83 0.63
CA ASP A 190 19.17 -0.73 1.31
C ASP A 190 19.46 -1.14 2.76
N PRO A 191 20.62 -0.79 3.34
CA PRO A 191 20.96 -1.13 4.73
C PRO A 191 19.96 -0.68 5.80
N LEU A 192 19.13 0.32 5.49
CA LEU A 192 18.11 0.83 6.41
C LEU A 192 16.77 0.10 6.28
N LEU A 193 16.60 -0.76 5.24
CA LEU A 193 15.36 -1.46 4.97
C LEU A 193 15.42 -2.92 5.37
N THR A 194 14.32 -3.42 5.91
CA THR A 194 14.06 -4.84 6.15
C THR A 194 12.65 -5.19 5.70
N ILE A 195 12.43 -6.45 5.34
CA ILE A 195 11.16 -6.95 4.82
C ILE A 195 10.62 -8.00 5.80
N LYS A 196 9.32 -7.97 6.06
CA LYS A 196 8.61 -8.99 6.85
C LYS A 196 7.39 -9.50 6.10
N ASP A 197 7.17 -10.82 6.12
CA ASP A 197 6.00 -11.46 5.51
C ASP A 197 4.77 -11.32 6.40
N TYR A 198 3.66 -10.85 5.80
CA TYR A 198 2.33 -10.76 6.42
C TYR A 198 1.24 -11.26 5.46
N PRO A 199 1.24 -12.56 5.14
CA PRO A 199 0.28 -13.12 4.19
C PRO A 199 -1.16 -13.04 4.70
N GLY A 200 -2.11 -13.12 3.77
CA GLY A 200 -3.55 -13.18 4.06
C GLY A 200 -4.38 -12.20 3.24
N HIS A 201 -3.95 -10.94 3.10
CA HIS A 201 -4.56 -10.06 2.11
C HIS A 201 -4.28 -10.63 0.70
N THR A 202 -3.03 -10.83 0.38
CA THR A 202 -2.59 -11.73 -0.68
C THR A 202 -1.65 -12.80 -0.10
N PRO A 203 -1.37 -13.90 -0.82
CA PRO A 203 -0.47 -14.94 -0.34
C PRO A 203 0.97 -14.48 -0.09
N GLY A 204 1.42 -13.45 -0.79
CA GLY A 204 2.78 -12.94 -0.71
C GLY A 204 2.90 -11.50 -0.18
N SER A 205 1.85 -10.98 0.49
CA SER A 205 1.89 -9.64 1.11
C SER A 205 3.05 -9.49 2.09
N ILE A 206 3.76 -8.38 1.97
CA ILE A 206 4.88 -8.00 2.83
C ILE A 206 4.67 -6.62 3.45
N ALA A 207 5.33 -6.37 4.56
CA ALA A 207 5.58 -5.02 5.06
C ALA A 207 7.07 -4.68 4.92
N ILE A 208 7.35 -3.39 4.70
CA ILE A 208 8.70 -2.87 4.56
C ILE A 208 8.97 -1.98 5.78
N ASN A 209 10.05 -2.25 6.50
CA ASN A 209 10.47 -1.46 7.64
C ASN A 209 11.68 -0.62 7.28
N LEU A 210 11.63 0.67 7.60
CA LEU A 210 12.74 1.61 7.54
C LEU A 210 13.22 1.86 8.97
N LYS A 211 14.51 1.57 9.26
CA LYS A 211 15.13 1.82 10.57
C LYS A 211 16.34 2.72 10.43
N ASP A 212 16.33 3.89 11.07
CA ASP A 212 17.49 4.79 11.16
C ASP A 212 17.44 5.62 12.45
N GLY A 213 18.59 5.83 13.08
CA GLY A 213 18.73 6.67 14.26
C GLY A 213 17.85 6.28 15.44
N GLY A 214 17.57 4.99 15.63
CA GLY A 214 16.70 4.48 16.70
C GLY A 214 15.19 4.71 16.47
N ARG A 215 14.79 5.16 15.28
CA ARG A 215 13.39 5.31 14.85
C ARG A 215 13.04 4.27 13.79
N THR A 216 11.78 3.84 13.80
CA THR A 216 11.27 2.87 12.82
C THR A 216 10.01 3.43 12.14
N ALA A 217 9.88 3.21 10.83
CA ALA A 217 8.62 3.33 10.10
C ALA A 217 8.30 2.01 9.41
N THR A 218 7.03 1.61 9.43
CA THR A 218 6.53 0.36 8.85
C THR A 218 5.50 0.66 7.77
N PHE A 219 5.81 0.35 6.53
CA PHE A 219 4.91 0.48 5.38
C PHE A 219 4.17 -0.84 5.22
N SER A 220 2.89 -0.81 5.55
CA SER A 220 2.10 -2.05 5.74
C SER A 220 1.32 -2.49 4.50
N GLY A 221 1.29 -1.70 3.43
CA GLY A 221 0.36 -2.00 2.34
C GLY A 221 -1.05 -2.28 2.85
N ASP A 222 -1.69 -3.30 2.31
CA ASP A 222 -3.07 -3.68 2.57
C ASP A 222 -3.27 -4.68 3.71
N ILE A 223 -2.24 -4.87 4.54
CA ILE A 223 -2.46 -5.46 5.86
C ILE A 223 -3.44 -4.57 6.65
N MET A 224 -3.45 -3.25 6.33
CA MET A 224 -4.35 -2.24 6.87
C MET A 224 -4.99 -1.42 5.75
N HIS A 225 -6.34 -1.43 5.65
CA HIS A 225 -7.09 -0.63 4.66
C HIS A 225 -7.72 0.63 5.24
N HIS A 226 -8.08 0.61 6.53
CA HIS A 226 -8.76 1.73 7.17
C HIS A 226 -8.37 1.81 8.66
N PRO A 227 -8.27 3.02 9.26
CA PRO A 227 -7.86 3.18 10.65
C PRO A 227 -8.70 2.42 11.68
N ILE A 228 -9.97 2.16 11.38
CA ILE A 228 -10.85 1.38 12.27
C ILE A 228 -10.33 -0.03 12.54
N GLN A 229 -9.51 -0.61 11.64
CA GLN A 229 -8.93 -1.93 11.82
C GLN A 229 -7.84 -1.98 12.92
N VAL A 230 -7.36 -0.83 13.39
CA VAL A 230 -6.50 -0.76 14.58
C VAL A 230 -7.30 -1.16 15.81
N TYR A 231 -8.54 -0.69 15.90
CA TYR A 231 -9.46 -0.98 17.02
C TYR A 231 -10.13 -2.35 16.87
N HIS A 232 -10.32 -2.81 15.65
CA HIS A 232 -10.95 -4.07 15.27
C HIS A 232 -10.04 -4.88 14.33
N PRO A 233 -8.92 -5.44 14.82
CA PRO A 233 -7.93 -6.11 13.98
C PRO A 233 -8.46 -7.40 13.33
N ASP A 234 -9.58 -7.92 13.77
CA ASP A 234 -10.29 -9.06 13.18
C ASP A 234 -11.19 -8.70 11.99
N TRP A 235 -11.39 -7.40 11.69
CA TRP A 235 -12.15 -6.95 10.53
C TRP A 235 -11.28 -6.98 9.27
N SER A 236 -11.16 -8.15 8.68
CA SER A 236 -10.49 -8.30 7.38
C SER A 236 -11.37 -7.76 6.26
N SER A 237 -10.72 -7.17 5.25
CA SER A 237 -11.39 -6.73 4.03
C SER A 237 -11.94 -7.93 3.24
N GLN A 238 -13.07 -7.72 2.53
CA GLN A 238 -13.58 -8.71 1.57
C GLN A 238 -12.60 -9.04 0.43
N PHE A 239 -11.59 -8.19 0.21
CA PHE A 239 -10.57 -8.37 -0.82
C PHE A 239 -9.42 -9.29 -0.37
N CYS A 240 -9.41 -9.73 0.89
CA CYS A 240 -8.39 -10.66 1.37
C CYS A 240 -8.60 -12.07 0.81
N SER A 241 -7.54 -12.68 0.30
CA SER A 241 -7.52 -14.06 -0.16
C SER A 241 -7.82 -15.06 0.96
N ASP A 242 -7.34 -14.77 2.19
CA ASP A 242 -7.63 -15.48 3.43
C ASP A 242 -7.88 -14.47 4.55
N GLN A 243 -9.15 -14.30 4.91
CA GLN A 243 -9.56 -13.29 5.89
C GLN A 243 -9.06 -13.58 7.31
N GLU A 244 -8.99 -14.87 7.69
CA GLU A 244 -8.51 -15.24 9.02
C GLU A 244 -6.99 -15.08 9.15
N LEU A 245 -6.26 -15.50 8.12
CA LEU A 245 -4.83 -15.28 8.06
C LEU A 245 -4.49 -13.78 8.03
N SER A 246 -5.25 -12.98 7.25
CA SER A 246 -5.12 -11.51 7.21
C SER A 246 -5.34 -10.88 8.58
N ALA A 247 -6.34 -11.34 9.34
CA ALA A 247 -6.60 -10.86 10.69
C ALA A 247 -5.43 -11.19 11.65
N ARG A 248 -4.88 -12.41 11.58
CA ARG A 248 -3.69 -12.80 12.35
C ARG A 248 -2.46 -11.99 11.97
N SER A 249 -2.22 -11.79 10.68
CA SER A 249 -1.12 -10.98 10.17
C SER A 249 -1.24 -9.52 10.62
N ARG A 250 -2.44 -8.95 10.58
CA ARG A 250 -2.71 -7.59 11.05
C ARG A 250 -2.45 -7.44 12.55
N ARG A 251 -2.94 -8.38 13.37
CA ARG A 251 -2.67 -8.36 14.81
C ARG A 251 -1.17 -8.39 15.09
N ARG A 252 -0.43 -9.30 14.44
CA ARG A 252 1.03 -9.38 14.56
C ARG A 252 1.71 -8.08 14.12
N LEU A 253 1.27 -7.46 13.02
CA LEU A 253 1.79 -6.16 12.57
C LEU A 253 1.61 -5.09 13.65
N LEU A 254 0.43 -5.02 14.27
CA LEU A 254 0.13 -4.04 15.32
C LEU A 254 0.98 -4.30 16.57
N GLU A 255 1.18 -5.56 16.96
CA GLU A 255 2.07 -5.97 18.06
C GLU A 255 3.52 -5.58 17.76
N ASP A 256 4.03 -5.88 16.55
CA ASP A 256 5.37 -5.48 16.10
C ASP A 256 5.53 -3.94 16.10
N CYS A 257 4.50 -3.19 15.68
CA CYS A 257 4.53 -1.73 15.71
C CYS A 257 4.59 -1.18 17.16
N VAL A 258 3.93 -1.83 18.11
CA VAL A 258 4.01 -1.47 19.54
C VAL A 258 5.41 -1.74 20.07
N GLU A 259 5.95 -2.94 19.81
CA GLU A 259 7.28 -3.37 20.28
C GLU A 259 8.41 -2.47 19.76
N ASP A 260 8.40 -2.20 18.45
CA ASP A 260 9.41 -1.36 17.79
C ASP A 260 9.14 0.16 17.99
N ASN A 261 8.02 0.57 18.62
CA ASN A 261 7.49 1.93 18.63
C ASN A 261 7.53 2.53 17.22
N ALA A 262 7.06 1.75 16.25
CA ALA A 262 7.15 2.08 14.82
C ALA A 262 6.03 3.03 14.39
N LEU A 263 6.37 3.98 13.53
CA LEU A 263 5.40 4.78 12.79
C LEU A 263 4.75 3.89 11.72
N LEU A 264 3.47 3.55 11.90
CA LEU A 264 2.70 2.80 10.90
C LEU A 264 2.32 3.71 9.74
N CYS A 265 2.69 3.31 8.53
CA CYS A 265 2.47 4.00 7.24
C CYS A 265 1.66 3.09 6.29
N PRO A 266 0.33 3.04 6.38
CA PRO A 266 -0.49 2.21 5.49
C PRO A 266 -0.65 2.79 4.09
N ALA A 267 -1.20 2.00 3.18
CA ALA A 267 -1.42 2.40 1.79
C ALA A 267 -2.70 3.24 1.58
N HIS A 268 -3.69 3.15 2.50
CA HIS A 268 -5.03 3.69 2.26
C HIS A 268 -5.55 4.69 3.29
N PHE A 269 -4.73 5.06 4.29
CA PHE A 269 -5.18 6.02 5.29
C PHE A 269 -5.17 7.44 4.71
N PRO A 270 -6.32 8.14 4.68
CA PRO A 270 -6.39 9.54 4.28
C PRO A 270 -5.89 10.49 5.39
N GLY A 271 -5.87 11.78 5.13
CA GLY A 271 -5.59 12.81 6.12
C GLY A 271 -4.20 12.70 6.76
N ALA A 272 -4.14 12.48 8.07
CA ALA A 272 -2.88 12.33 8.82
C ALA A 272 -2.02 11.13 8.34
N ASN A 273 -2.64 10.13 7.75
CA ASN A 273 -2.07 9.00 6.99
C ASN A 273 -1.04 8.09 7.70
N ALA A 274 -0.50 8.47 8.83
CA ALA A 274 0.43 7.67 9.61
C ALA A 274 0.28 7.95 11.11
N GLY A 275 0.64 6.98 11.95
CA GLY A 275 0.55 7.12 13.40
C GLY A 275 1.20 5.97 14.14
N TYR A 276 1.30 6.15 15.45
CA TYR A 276 1.87 5.16 16.37
C TYR A 276 0.77 4.28 16.97
N ILE A 277 1.04 3.00 17.04
CA ILE A 277 0.14 2.04 17.67
C ILE A 277 0.45 1.96 19.16
N LYS A 278 -0.59 2.05 19.99
CA LYS A 278 -0.48 1.91 21.44
C LYS A 278 -1.40 0.78 21.91
N PRO A 279 -1.00 0.00 22.93
CA PRO A 279 -1.89 -1.00 23.51
C PRO A 279 -3.07 -0.33 24.21
N GLU A 280 -4.26 -0.93 24.10
CA GLU A 280 -5.47 -0.49 24.79
C GLU A 280 -6.32 -1.69 25.20
N GLY A 281 -6.20 -2.11 26.48
CA GLY A 281 -6.81 -3.36 26.95
C GLY A 281 -6.32 -4.58 26.17
N ASN A 282 -7.25 -5.32 25.55
CA ASN A 282 -6.95 -6.46 24.67
C ASN A 282 -6.85 -6.07 23.18
N SER A 283 -6.87 -4.78 22.87
CA SER A 283 -6.82 -4.23 21.53
C SER A 283 -5.75 -3.13 21.42
N PHE A 284 -5.89 -2.27 20.47
CA PHE A 284 -4.95 -1.20 20.16
C PHE A 284 -5.71 0.10 19.94
N LYS A 285 -4.98 1.23 20.04
CA LYS A 285 -5.41 2.55 19.59
C LYS A 285 -4.36 3.18 18.69
N LEU A 286 -4.79 4.10 17.85
CA LEU A 286 -3.95 4.86 16.94
C LEU A 286 -3.72 6.26 17.50
N GLU A 287 -2.47 6.63 17.66
CA GLU A 287 -2.05 8.02 17.94
C GLU A 287 -1.47 8.62 16.66
N TRP A 288 -2.21 9.56 16.06
CA TRP A 288 -1.80 10.18 14.80
C TRP A 288 -0.48 10.93 14.95
N ASP A 289 0.43 10.67 14.02
CA ASP A 289 1.61 11.50 13.85
C ASP A 289 1.22 12.75 13.06
N LYS A 290 1.20 13.90 13.75
CA LYS A 290 0.93 15.20 13.12
C LYS A 290 2.27 15.77 12.65
N PRO A 291 2.49 15.87 11.30
CA PRO A 291 3.74 16.40 10.75
C PRO A 291 3.94 17.89 11.00
#